data_d01abe2da473f28d3bbdc882fce53dbe
#
_entry.id   d01abe2da473f28d3bbdc882fce53dbe
#
_cell.length_a   1.000
_cell.length_b   1.000
_cell.length_c   1.000
_cell.angle_alpha   90.00
_cell.angle_beta   90.00
_cell.angle_gamma   90.00
#
_symmetry.space_group_name_H-M   'P 1'
#
loop_
_entity.id
_entity.type
_entity.pdbx_description
1 polymer ?
#
loop_
_entity_poly.entity_id
_entity_poly.type
_entity_poly.pdbx_seq_one_letter_code
_entity_poly.pdbx_strand_id
1 'polypeptide(L)'
;MVAMYHMVQRVETLQEMAEKETKAFKKRAGIDCLCHCSDCCYYEQIEATPLEFLPLAWHAYKLDLLEDWLDALEKHESVTCFFARFENGRWGCKIYHLRGMICRLFGFSGITDKNGKSKFAVCHSLKEK
;
A
#
# COMPACT_ATOMS: atom_id res chain seq x y z
N MET A 1 -11.68 -8.03 21.57
CA MET A 1 -11.82 -8.75 20.28
C MET A 1 -12.91 -8.16 19.40
N VAL A 2 -14.15 -7.99 19.87
CA VAL A 2 -15.24 -7.40 19.07
C VAL A 2 -14.93 -5.97 18.62
N ALA A 3 -14.43 -5.12 19.53
CA ALA A 3 -14.03 -3.75 19.19
C ALA A 3 -12.90 -3.70 18.14
N MET A 4 -11.92 -4.59 18.23
CA MET A 4 -10.85 -4.71 17.25
C MET A 4 -11.39 -5.11 15.88
N TYR A 5 -12.28 -6.08 15.83
CA TYR A 5 -12.91 -6.52 14.59
C TYR A 5 -13.68 -5.38 13.90
N HIS A 6 -14.45 -4.60 14.64
CA HIS A 6 -15.16 -3.44 14.10
C HIS A 6 -14.21 -2.37 13.57
N MET A 7 -13.07 -2.16 14.24
CA MET A 7 -12.05 -1.24 13.77
C MET A 7 -11.43 -1.72 12.45
N VAL A 8 -11.11 -3.00 12.35
CA VAL A 8 -10.63 -3.63 11.10
C VAL A 8 -11.63 -3.38 9.96
N GLN A 9 -12.92 -3.68 10.18
CA GLN A 9 -13.95 -3.47 9.17
C GLN A 9 -14.07 -2.01 8.72
N ARG A 10 -13.92 -1.05 9.63
CA ARG A 10 -13.94 0.38 9.27
C ARG A 10 -12.76 0.76 8.40
N VAL A 11 -11.56 0.25 8.69
CA VAL A 11 -10.37 0.49 7.87
C VAL A 11 -10.54 -0.15 6.49
N GLU A 12 -11.01 -1.39 6.42
CA GLU A 12 -11.30 -2.07 5.15
C GLU A 12 -12.30 -1.28 4.30
N THR A 13 -13.37 -0.78 4.89
CA THR A 13 -14.36 0.05 4.19
C THR A 13 -13.72 1.31 3.59
N LEU A 14 -12.87 2.00 4.35
CA LEU A 14 -12.16 3.18 3.85
C LEU A 14 -11.19 2.82 2.71
N GLN A 15 -10.51 1.69 2.82
CA GLN A 15 -9.62 1.19 1.77
C GLN A 15 -10.38 0.85 0.49
N GLU A 16 -11.55 0.23 0.60
CA GLU A 16 -12.44 -0.06 -0.54
C GLU A 16 -12.93 1.21 -1.22
N MET A 17 -13.30 2.22 -0.44
CA MET A 17 -13.69 3.53 -0.97
C MET A 17 -12.54 4.19 -1.75
N ALA A 18 -11.33 4.19 -1.19
CA ALA A 18 -10.14 4.72 -1.86
C ALA A 18 -9.82 3.94 -3.14
N GLU A 19 -9.93 2.63 -3.12
CA GLU A 19 -9.74 1.78 -4.29
C GLU A 19 -10.75 2.10 -5.40
N LYS A 20 -12.01 2.29 -5.05
CA LYS A 20 -13.08 2.66 -6.00
C LYS A 20 -12.79 4.02 -6.65
N GLU A 21 -12.43 5.02 -5.86
CA GLU A 21 -12.06 6.35 -6.38
C GLU A 21 -10.82 6.29 -7.28
N THR A 22 -9.81 5.53 -6.88
CA THR A 22 -8.58 5.34 -7.66
C THR A 22 -8.87 4.66 -8.99
N LYS A 23 -9.70 3.62 -9.02
CA LYS A 23 -10.13 2.95 -10.25
C LYS A 23 -10.88 3.90 -11.19
N ALA A 24 -11.78 4.70 -10.65
CA ALA A 24 -12.51 5.69 -11.44
C ALA A 24 -11.56 6.75 -12.03
N PHE A 25 -10.59 7.22 -11.26
CA PHE A 25 -9.56 8.15 -11.73
C PHE A 25 -8.70 7.53 -12.84
N LYS A 26 -8.18 6.33 -12.64
CA LYS A 26 -7.39 5.59 -13.65
C LYS A 26 -8.13 5.49 -14.98
N LYS A 27 -9.42 5.13 -14.92
CA LYS A 27 -10.26 5.00 -16.11
C LYS A 27 -10.42 6.34 -16.84
N ARG A 28 -10.65 7.43 -16.10
CA ARG A 28 -10.77 8.78 -16.70
C ARG A 28 -9.46 9.27 -17.30
N ALA A 29 -8.35 9.00 -16.63
CA ALA A 29 -7.02 9.47 -17.02
C ALA A 29 -6.35 8.57 -18.07
N GLY A 30 -6.88 7.38 -18.34
CA GLY A 30 -6.28 6.40 -19.27
C GLY A 30 -4.96 5.85 -18.76
N ILE A 31 -4.76 5.79 -17.45
CA ILE A 31 -3.53 5.28 -16.81
C ILE A 31 -3.85 4.07 -15.96
N ASP A 32 -2.88 3.19 -15.78
CA ASP A 32 -2.99 2.03 -14.90
C ASP A 32 -1.64 1.64 -14.31
N CYS A 33 -1.68 1.06 -13.12
CA CYS A 33 -0.54 0.36 -12.55
C CYS A 33 -0.39 -1.01 -13.17
N LEU A 34 0.85 -1.50 -13.25
CA LEU A 34 1.12 -2.89 -13.54
C LEU A 34 0.46 -3.78 -12.47
N CYS A 35 -0.10 -4.89 -12.90
CA CYS A 35 -0.72 -5.86 -12.00
C CYS A 35 0.27 -6.29 -10.92
N HIS A 36 -0.14 -6.19 -9.66
CA HIS A 36 0.68 -6.52 -8.48
C HIS A 36 2.03 -5.78 -8.43
N CYS A 37 2.07 -4.57 -9.00
CA CYS A 37 3.25 -3.71 -9.00
C CYS A 37 3.77 -3.45 -7.57
N SER A 38 5.08 -3.38 -7.41
CA SER A 38 5.77 -3.08 -6.16
C SER A 38 6.64 -1.82 -6.23
N ASP A 39 6.44 -0.95 -7.20
CA ASP A 39 7.24 0.27 -7.36
C ASP A 39 7.28 1.12 -6.09
N CYS A 40 6.15 1.24 -5.37
CA CYS A 40 6.09 1.94 -4.10
C CYS A 40 6.99 1.34 -3.01
N CYS A 41 7.35 0.05 -3.10
CA CYS A 41 8.21 -0.63 -2.12
C CYS A 41 9.67 -0.17 -2.13
N TYR A 42 10.08 0.56 -3.14
CA TYR A 42 11.46 1.07 -3.30
C TYR A 42 11.64 2.53 -2.87
N TYR A 43 10.58 3.18 -2.42
CA TYR A 43 10.66 4.56 -1.95
C TYR A 43 10.91 4.58 -0.44
N GLU A 44 12.11 4.97 -0.04
CA GLU A 44 12.55 5.01 1.35
C GLU A 44 11.75 5.98 2.24
N GLN A 45 11.12 6.98 1.64
CA GLN A 45 10.42 8.05 2.33
C GLN A 45 8.91 7.87 2.40
N ILE A 46 8.40 6.67 2.12
CA ILE A 46 6.98 6.38 2.30
C ILE A 46 6.72 6.16 3.79
N GLU A 47 5.94 7.07 4.36
CA GLU A 47 5.48 6.98 5.73
C GLU A 47 4.03 6.50 5.77
N ALA A 48 3.76 5.59 6.68
CA ALA A 48 2.43 5.02 6.88
C ALA A 48 2.05 5.06 8.35
N THR A 49 0.75 5.12 8.63
CA THR A 49 0.25 4.98 10.00
C THR A 49 0.01 3.51 10.33
N PRO A 50 0.21 3.09 11.59
CA PRO A 50 -0.10 1.72 11.99
C PRO A 50 -1.56 1.32 11.69
N LEU A 51 -2.48 2.26 11.80
CA LEU A 51 -3.91 2.01 11.61
C LEU A 51 -4.25 1.52 10.20
N GLU A 52 -3.56 2.01 9.18
CA GLU A 52 -3.85 1.60 7.80
C GLU A 52 -3.43 0.16 7.49
N PHE A 53 -2.55 -0.42 8.33
CA PHE A 53 -2.14 -1.82 8.24
C PHE A 53 -2.87 -2.76 9.21
N LEU A 54 -3.88 -2.25 9.90
CA LEU A 54 -4.66 -3.05 10.83
C LEU A 54 -5.33 -4.28 10.19
N PRO A 55 -5.90 -4.21 8.97
CA PRO A 55 -6.42 -5.41 8.30
C PRO A 55 -5.35 -6.46 8.03
N LEU A 56 -4.13 -6.05 7.67
CA LEU A 56 -2.99 -6.94 7.48
C LEU A 56 -2.60 -7.64 8.79
N ALA A 57 -2.48 -6.87 9.88
CA ALA A 57 -2.15 -7.42 11.19
C ALA A 57 -3.23 -8.40 11.68
N TRP A 58 -4.50 -8.06 11.46
CA TRP A 58 -5.62 -8.94 11.78
C TRP A 58 -5.60 -10.25 10.98
N HIS A 59 -5.25 -10.16 9.69
CA HIS A 59 -5.08 -11.33 8.84
C HIS A 59 -3.95 -12.24 9.36
N ALA A 60 -2.79 -11.66 9.67
CA ALA A 60 -1.65 -12.40 10.22
C ALA A 60 -2.01 -13.05 11.59
N TYR A 61 -2.74 -12.33 12.43
CA TYR A 61 -3.23 -12.87 13.70
C TYR A 61 -4.13 -14.10 13.50
N LYS A 62 -5.08 -14.04 12.59
CA LYS A 62 -6.00 -15.16 12.33
C LYS A 62 -5.30 -16.40 11.75
N LEU A 63 -4.17 -16.22 11.08
CA LEU A 63 -3.38 -17.30 10.49
C LEU A 63 -2.20 -17.74 11.37
N ASP A 64 -2.10 -17.21 12.59
CA ASP A 64 -1.00 -17.48 13.52
C ASP A 64 0.40 -17.16 12.96
N LEU A 65 0.48 -16.08 12.20
CA LEU A 65 1.72 -15.66 11.52
C LEU A 65 2.43 -14.48 12.19
N LEU A 66 1.85 -13.89 13.26
CA LEU A 66 2.36 -12.65 13.85
C LEU A 66 3.78 -12.79 14.38
N GLU A 67 4.06 -13.83 15.15
CA GLU A 67 5.39 -14.06 15.74
C GLU A 67 6.46 -14.25 14.66
N ASP A 68 6.17 -15.09 13.67
CA ASP A 68 7.09 -15.33 12.55
C ASP A 68 7.37 -14.05 11.75
N TRP A 69 6.35 -13.24 11.52
CA TRP A 69 6.50 -11.97 10.79
C TRP A 69 7.25 -10.92 11.61
N LEU A 70 7.02 -10.83 12.92
CA LEU A 70 7.75 -9.92 13.78
C LEU A 70 9.24 -10.28 13.83
N ASP A 71 9.56 -11.56 14.02
CA ASP A 71 10.93 -12.06 13.98
C ASP A 71 11.63 -11.77 12.65
N ALA A 72 10.90 -11.98 11.55
CA ALA A 72 11.44 -11.71 10.21
C ALA A 72 11.62 -10.21 9.95
N LEU A 73 10.68 -9.36 10.42
CA LEU A 73 10.79 -7.91 10.32
C LEU A 73 11.98 -7.35 11.10
N GLU A 74 12.24 -7.86 12.30
CA GLU A 74 13.41 -7.45 13.11
C GLU A 74 14.73 -7.77 12.41
N LYS A 75 14.77 -8.82 11.59
CA LYS A 75 15.95 -9.25 10.83
C LYS A 75 16.06 -8.62 9.45
N HIS A 76 15.05 -7.84 9.04
CA HIS A 76 15.00 -7.23 7.73
C HIS A 76 15.84 -5.95 7.68
N GLU A 77 17.01 -6.03 7.08
CA GLU A 77 17.98 -4.93 6.99
C GLU A 77 17.88 -4.12 5.69
N SER A 78 17.06 -4.54 4.74
CA SER A 78 16.91 -3.86 3.46
C SER A 78 16.04 -2.60 3.58
N VAL A 79 16.36 -1.58 2.79
CA VAL A 79 15.52 -0.38 2.62
C VAL A 79 14.26 -0.66 1.79
N THR A 80 14.23 -1.78 1.09
CA THR A 80 13.06 -2.23 0.35
C THR A 80 11.99 -2.74 1.32
N CYS A 81 10.73 -2.51 0.99
CA CYS A 81 9.60 -3.00 1.80
C CYS A 81 9.71 -4.51 2.07
N PHE A 82 9.45 -4.91 3.32
CA PHE A 82 9.48 -6.31 3.77
C PHE A 82 8.61 -7.24 2.92
N PHE A 83 7.50 -6.75 2.38
CA PHE A 83 6.57 -7.53 1.58
C PHE A 83 6.86 -7.53 0.07
N ALA A 84 7.90 -6.84 -0.37
CA ALA A 84 8.35 -6.93 -1.75
C ALA A 84 9.01 -8.29 -2.00
N ARG A 85 8.71 -8.91 -3.13
CA ARG A 85 9.30 -10.19 -3.52
C ARG A 85 9.54 -10.28 -5.01
N PHE A 86 10.57 -11.03 -5.39
CA PHE A 86 10.90 -11.31 -6.79
C PHE A 86 10.42 -12.71 -7.16
N GLU A 87 9.49 -12.80 -8.10
CA GLU A 87 8.95 -14.05 -8.61
C GLU A 87 8.70 -13.95 -10.12
N ASN A 88 8.93 -15.04 -10.83
CA ASN A 88 8.68 -15.11 -12.27
C ASN A 88 9.33 -13.99 -13.08
N GLY A 89 10.58 -13.62 -12.72
CA GLY A 89 11.34 -12.60 -13.42
C GLY A 89 10.92 -11.15 -13.15
N ARG A 90 10.06 -10.90 -12.16
CA ARG A 90 9.61 -9.56 -11.77
C ARG A 90 9.44 -9.40 -10.26
N TRP A 91 9.53 -8.15 -9.83
CA TRP A 91 9.19 -7.76 -8.46
C TRP A 91 7.67 -7.57 -8.33
N GLY A 92 7.14 -7.98 -7.19
CA GLY A 92 5.74 -7.82 -6.83
C GLY A 92 5.54 -7.62 -5.33
N CYS A 93 4.33 -7.28 -4.93
CA CYS A 93 3.92 -7.17 -3.54
C CYS A 93 3.28 -8.45 -3.06
N LYS A 94 3.85 -9.08 -2.02
CA LYS A 94 3.34 -10.32 -1.42
C LYS A 94 1.95 -10.16 -0.82
N ILE A 95 1.62 -8.96 -0.33
CA ILE A 95 0.36 -8.64 0.35
C ILE A 95 -0.49 -7.65 -0.45
N TYR A 96 -0.47 -7.71 -1.77
CA TYR A 96 -1.08 -6.71 -2.64
C TYR A 96 -2.51 -6.31 -2.23
N HIS A 97 -3.36 -7.27 -1.88
CA HIS A 97 -4.75 -7.02 -1.48
C HIS A 97 -4.92 -6.53 -0.03
N LEU A 98 -3.86 -6.61 0.77
CA LEU A 98 -3.83 -6.17 2.17
C LEU A 98 -2.95 -4.94 2.38
N ARG A 99 -2.60 -4.24 1.31
CA ARG A 99 -1.77 -3.03 1.37
C ARG A 99 -2.42 -1.95 2.22
N GLY A 100 -1.58 -1.16 2.89
CA GLY A 100 -2.03 0.05 3.58
C GLY A 100 -2.59 1.09 2.60
N MET A 101 -3.21 2.12 3.16
CA MET A 101 -3.82 3.21 2.38
C MET A 101 -2.77 3.92 1.51
N ILE A 102 -1.59 4.22 2.08
CA ILE A 102 -0.51 4.89 1.34
C ILE A 102 -0.09 4.10 0.10
N CYS A 103 -0.02 2.78 0.20
CA CYS A 103 0.34 1.93 -0.94
C CYS A 103 -0.71 1.95 -2.04
N ARG A 104 -2.00 2.07 -1.67
CA ARG A 104 -3.12 2.14 -2.62
C ARG A 104 -3.20 3.47 -3.33
N LEU A 105 -2.87 4.55 -2.64
CA LEU A 105 -2.92 5.92 -3.15
C LEU A 105 -1.62 6.37 -3.80
N PHE A 106 -0.54 5.64 -3.59
CA PHE A 106 0.77 6.00 -4.15
C PHE A 106 0.71 6.08 -5.69
N GLY A 107 1.18 7.20 -6.21
CA GLY A 107 1.10 7.50 -7.64
C GLY A 107 -0.23 8.09 -8.11
N PHE A 108 -1.27 8.10 -7.27
CA PHE A 108 -2.61 8.63 -7.59
C PHE A 108 -3.07 9.69 -6.59
N SER A 109 -2.22 10.09 -5.64
CA SER A 109 -2.48 11.15 -4.69
C SER A 109 -1.79 12.43 -5.09
N GLY A 110 -2.33 13.55 -4.66
CA GLY A 110 -1.73 14.85 -4.84
C GLY A 110 -1.56 15.57 -3.51
N ILE A 111 -0.60 16.46 -3.46
CA ILE A 111 -0.42 17.39 -2.35
C ILE A 111 -0.54 18.82 -2.88
N THR A 112 -1.03 19.71 -2.04
CA THR A 112 -1.02 21.14 -2.33
C THR A 112 0.21 21.75 -1.69
N ASP A 113 1.04 22.43 -2.48
CA ASP A 113 2.22 23.11 -1.98
C ASP A 113 1.85 24.42 -1.22
N LYS A 114 2.85 25.05 -0.62
CA LYS A 114 2.68 26.30 0.13
C LYS A 114 2.09 27.46 -0.69
N ASN A 115 2.12 27.36 -2.02
CA ASN A 115 1.59 28.36 -2.94
C ASN A 115 0.20 27.98 -3.50
N GLY A 116 -0.42 26.93 -2.97
CA GLY A 116 -1.71 26.43 -3.43
C GLY A 116 -1.66 25.64 -4.74
N LYS A 117 -0.47 25.31 -5.26
CA LYS A 117 -0.34 24.49 -6.46
C LYS A 117 -0.41 23.01 -6.13
N SER A 118 -1.23 22.30 -6.89
CA SER A 118 -1.32 20.83 -6.79
C SER A 118 -0.11 20.16 -7.41
N LYS A 119 0.51 19.24 -6.67
CA LYS A 119 1.58 18.37 -7.15
C LYS A 119 1.13 16.93 -7.01
N PHE A 120 1.35 16.14 -8.04
CA PHE A 120 1.04 14.72 -8.02
C PHE A 120 2.24 13.92 -7.51
N ALA A 121 1.98 13.00 -6.60
CA ALA A 121 2.93 11.99 -6.18
C ALA A 121 2.87 10.83 -7.19
N VAL A 122 3.62 10.95 -8.28
CA VAL A 122 3.59 9.98 -9.38
C VAL A 122 4.76 9.01 -9.22
N CYS A 123 4.50 7.72 -9.28
CA CYS A 123 5.55 6.70 -9.29
C CYS A 123 6.33 6.68 -10.62
N HIS A 124 7.51 6.04 -10.62
CA HIS A 124 8.36 5.98 -11.81
C HIS A 124 7.64 5.43 -13.03
N SER A 125 6.92 4.32 -12.87
CA SER A 125 6.20 3.66 -13.95
C SER A 125 5.09 4.52 -14.58
N LEU A 126 4.56 5.50 -13.86
CA LEU A 126 3.54 6.41 -14.35
C LEU A 126 4.13 7.70 -14.93
N LYS A 127 5.35 8.08 -14.56
CA LYS A 127 6.02 9.28 -15.10
C LYS A 127 6.40 9.14 -16.58
N GLU A 128 6.57 7.91 -17.04
CA GLU A 128 6.96 7.61 -18.41
C GLU A 128 5.77 7.52 -19.40
N LYS A 129 4.56 7.65 -18.88
CA LYS A 129 3.31 7.66 -19.65
C LYS A 129 2.70 9.06 -19.74
#